data_491ba032d22c59705e9b68723be87b79
#
_entry.id   491ba032d22c59705e9b68723be87b79
#
_cell.length_a   1.000
_cell.length_b   1.000
_cell.length_c   1.000
_cell.angle_alpha   90.00
_cell.angle_beta   90.00
_cell.angle_gamma   90.00
#
_symmetry.space_group_name_H-M   'P 1'
#
loop_
_entity.id
_entity.type
_entity.pdbx_description
1 polymer ?
#
loop_
_entity_poly.entity_id
_entity_poly.type
_entity_poly.pdbx_seq_one_letter_code
_entity_poly.pdbx_strand_id
1 'polypeptide(L)'
;MFDTARVLQRYAKVLVWLGLSLAAVALLLDFRWIEQPLPTLVILVAVAALRASPVRLSKYSYLTQHGVPVVVGILVAAPSQVVAGMAAGVYLVDTLWLRKPMGAGLVNAGRESIAFMAAFGIFALVWRLSGSPSTGLD
;
A
#
# COMPACT_ATOMS: atom_id res chain seq x y z
N MET A 1 20.20 11.71 26.97
CA MET A 1 20.54 10.76 25.91
C MET A 1 19.20 10.18 25.40
N PHE A 2 18.77 10.55 24.19
CA PHE A 2 17.50 10.04 23.66
C PHE A 2 17.64 8.54 23.38
N ASP A 3 16.74 7.74 23.92
CA ASP A 3 16.70 6.29 23.68
C ASP A 3 16.15 6.03 22.28
N THR A 4 17.03 6.05 21.28
CA THR A 4 16.72 5.88 19.86
C THR A 4 15.93 4.59 19.61
N ALA A 5 16.19 3.53 20.38
CA ALA A 5 15.48 2.27 20.24
C ALA A 5 13.99 2.40 20.60
N ARG A 6 13.65 3.12 21.65
CA ARG A 6 12.26 3.38 22.06
C ARG A 6 11.52 4.24 21.05
N VAL A 7 12.20 5.24 20.49
CA VAL A 7 11.61 6.11 19.43
C VAL A 7 11.28 5.28 18.19
N LEU A 8 12.21 4.46 17.71
CA LEU A 8 12.00 3.58 16.56
C LEU A 8 10.87 2.58 16.79
N GLN A 9 10.77 1.98 17.99
CA GLN A 9 9.67 1.07 18.31
C GLN A 9 8.31 1.77 18.32
N ARG A 10 8.22 3.00 18.87
CA ARG A 10 6.98 3.79 18.84
C ARG A 10 6.60 4.15 17.41
N TYR A 11 7.55 4.60 16.61
CA TYR A 11 7.33 4.91 15.20
C TYR A 11 6.81 3.69 14.43
N ALA A 12 7.44 2.52 14.59
CA ALA A 12 7.00 1.28 13.97
C ALA A 12 5.56 0.91 14.36
N LYS A 13 5.21 1.02 15.65
CA LYS A 13 3.83 0.78 16.12
C LYS A 13 2.84 1.75 15.49
N VAL A 14 3.16 3.05 15.41
CA VAL A 14 2.29 4.05 14.77
C VAL A 14 2.05 3.70 13.31
N LEU A 15 3.09 3.35 12.56
CA LEU A 15 2.96 2.95 11.15
C LEU A 15 2.04 1.72 10.97
N VAL A 16 2.20 0.71 11.83
CA VAL A 16 1.34 -0.48 11.78
C VAL A 16 -0.12 -0.11 12.09
N TRP A 17 -0.36 0.50 13.24
CA TRP A 17 -1.74 0.76 13.67
C TRP A 17 -2.45 1.75 12.75
N LEU A 18 -1.82 2.87 12.41
CA LEU A 18 -2.41 3.87 11.52
C LEU A 18 -2.63 3.29 10.12
N GLY A 19 -1.62 2.64 9.56
CA GLY A 19 -1.70 2.11 8.20
C GLY A 19 -2.73 1.01 8.06
N LEU A 20 -2.75 0.05 9.00
CA LEU A 20 -3.74 -1.03 8.98
C LEU A 20 -5.16 -0.54 9.30
N SER A 21 -5.30 0.47 10.18
CA SER A 21 -6.61 1.09 10.43
C SER A 21 -7.15 1.79 9.18
N LEU A 22 -6.32 2.56 8.47
CA LEU A 22 -6.72 3.20 7.21
C LEU A 22 -7.10 2.17 6.14
N ALA A 23 -6.30 1.10 6.02
CA ALA A 23 -6.62 0.01 5.10
C ALA A 23 -7.96 -0.66 5.49
N ALA A 24 -8.15 -0.98 6.77
CA ALA A 24 -9.39 -1.57 7.25
C ALA A 24 -10.61 -0.69 6.98
N VAL A 25 -10.51 0.62 7.21
CA VAL A 25 -11.59 1.57 6.88
C VAL A 25 -11.91 1.53 5.39
N ALA A 26 -10.90 1.56 4.51
CA ALA A 26 -11.13 1.47 3.07
C ALA A 26 -11.84 0.17 2.67
N LEU A 27 -11.44 -0.97 3.27
CA LEU A 27 -12.02 -2.28 3.00
C LEU A 27 -13.46 -2.43 3.53
N LEU A 28 -13.79 -1.75 4.64
CA LEU A 28 -15.13 -1.77 5.25
C LEU A 28 -16.10 -0.82 4.55
N LEU A 29 -15.61 0.27 3.97
CA LEU A 29 -16.45 1.23 3.25
C LEU A 29 -16.75 0.80 1.82
N ASP A 30 -15.93 -0.08 1.25
CA ASP A 30 -16.07 -0.53 -0.13
C ASP A 30 -15.76 -2.03 -0.23
N PHE A 31 -16.79 -2.84 -0.52
CA PHE A 31 -16.68 -4.30 -0.60
C PHE A 31 -16.27 -4.84 -1.97
N ARG A 32 -15.96 -3.99 -2.95
CA ARG A 32 -15.55 -4.40 -4.31
C ARG A 32 -14.32 -5.32 -4.30
N TRP A 33 -13.45 -5.22 -3.30
CA TRP A 33 -12.31 -6.13 -3.14
C TRP A 33 -12.70 -7.60 -2.93
N ILE A 34 -13.92 -7.87 -2.41
CA ILE A 34 -14.49 -9.23 -2.26
C ILE A 34 -15.42 -9.55 -3.44
N GLU A 35 -16.30 -8.63 -3.81
CA GLU A 35 -17.31 -8.84 -4.86
C GLU A 35 -16.69 -8.97 -6.25
N GLN A 36 -15.60 -8.26 -6.49
CA GLN A 36 -14.84 -8.26 -7.74
C GLN A 36 -13.35 -8.48 -7.44
N PRO A 37 -12.94 -9.70 -7.07
CA PRO A 37 -11.58 -9.95 -6.56
C PRO A 37 -10.50 -9.89 -7.63
N LEU A 38 -10.84 -9.95 -8.91
CA LEU A 38 -9.87 -10.02 -10.01
C LEU A 38 -8.90 -8.83 -10.02
N PRO A 39 -9.34 -7.54 -9.96
CA PRO A 39 -8.40 -6.42 -9.87
C PRO A 39 -7.50 -6.49 -8.64
N THR A 40 -8.04 -6.89 -7.48
CA THR A 40 -7.27 -7.07 -6.25
C THR A 40 -6.15 -8.10 -6.44
N LEU A 41 -6.46 -9.25 -7.04
CA LEU A 41 -5.49 -10.31 -7.31
C LEU A 41 -4.42 -9.87 -8.32
N VAL A 42 -4.81 -9.17 -9.38
CA VAL A 42 -3.85 -8.63 -10.37
C VAL A 42 -2.88 -7.65 -9.70
N ILE A 43 -3.37 -6.73 -8.88
CA ILE A 43 -2.55 -5.77 -8.16
C ILE A 43 -1.62 -6.50 -7.17
N LEU A 44 -2.15 -7.47 -6.42
CA LEU A 44 -1.36 -8.28 -5.49
C LEU A 44 -0.20 -8.97 -6.20
N VAL A 45 -0.46 -9.67 -7.30
CA VAL A 45 0.57 -10.39 -8.07
C VAL A 45 1.59 -9.41 -8.66
N ALA A 46 1.15 -8.29 -9.22
CA ALA A 46 2.03 -7.29 -9.80
C ALA A 46 2.93 -6.63 -8.74
N VAL A 47 2.36 -6.24 -7.59
CA VAL A 47 3.11 -5.70 -6.45
C VAL A 47 4.11 -6.74 -5.92
N ALA A 48 3.67 -7.98 -5.77
CA ALA A 48 4.52 -9.06 -5.28
C ALA A 48 5.70 -9.32 -6.23
N ALA A 49 5.46 -9.44 -7.53
CA ALA A 49 6.50 -9.67 -8.53
C ALA A 49 7.55 -8.55 -8.56
N LEU A 50 7.10 -7.29 -8.58
CA LEU A 50 8.01 -6.15 -8.64
C LEU A 50 8.75 -5.90 -7.33
N ARG A 51 8.14 -6.24 -6.19
CA ARG A 51 8.81 -6.16 -4.90
C ARG A 51 9.81 -7.28 -4.68
N ALA A 52 9.53 -8.48 -5.19
CA ALA A 52 10.45 -9.62 -5.13
C ALA A 52 11.69 -9.43 -6.01
N SER A 53 11.63 -8.55 -7.01
CA SER A 53 12.68 -8.31 -8.01
C SER A 53 13.20 -6.87 -7.96
N PRO A 54 13.83 -6.43 -6.86
CA PRO A 54 14.32 -5.06 -6.74
C PRO A 54 15.50 -4.82 -7.70
N VAL A 55 15.48 -3.68 -8.39
CA VAL A 55 16.59 -3.25 -9.23
C VAL A 55 17.70 -2.67 -8.36
N ARG A 56 18.89 -3.24 -8.47
CA ARG A 56 20.07 -2.74 -7.77
C ARG A 56 20.64 -1.52 -8.49
N LEU A 57 20.55 -0.36 -7.89
CA LEU A 57 21.08 0.90 -8.44
C LEU A 57 22.54 1.11 -8.05
N SER A 58 22.93 0.71 -6.85
CA SER A 58 24.29 0.81 -6.34
C SER A 58 24.55 -0.25 -5.26
N LYS A 59 25.77 -0.26 -4.70
CA LYS A 59 26.14 -1.18 -3.61
C LYS A 59 25.19 -1.06 -2.39
N TYR A 60 24.59 0.13 -2.18
CA TYR A 60 23.79 0.42 -0.98
C TYR A 60 22.34 0.84 -1.29
N SER A 61 21.93 0.85 -2.56
CA SER A 61 20.63 1.38 -2.95
C SER A 61 19.91 0.42 -3.91
N TYR A 62 18.64 0.20 -3.61
CA TYR A 62 17.72 -0.62 -4.40
C TYR A 62 16.50 0.19 -4.78
N LEU A 63 16.06 0.08 -6.02
CA LEU A 63 14.80 0.62 -6.48
C LEU A 63 13.76 -0.50 -6.53
N THR A 64 12.68 -0.33 -5.81
CA THR A 64 11.51 -1.21 -5.90
C THR A 64 10.45 -0.52 -6.74
N GLN A 65 9.99 -1.20 -7.79
CA GLN A 65 9.00 -0.64 -8.74
C GLN A 65 7.56 -1.00 -8.39
N HIS A 66 7.33 -1.53 -7.19
CA HIS A 66 5.98 -1.96 -6.76
C HIS A 66 4.95 -0.83 -6.67
N GLY A 67 5.36 0.43 -6.67
CA GLY A 67 4.47 1.58 -6.78
C GLY A 67 3.78 1.72 -8.15
N VAL A 68 4.38 1.19 -9.22
CA VAL A 68 3.79 1.29 -10.58
C VAL A 68 2.40 0.65 -10.66
N PRO A 69 2.20 -0.63 -10.26
CA PRO A 69 0.86 -1.22 -10.28
C PRO A 69 -0.13 -0.55 -9.35
N VAL A 70 0.34 0.11 -8.27
CA VAL A 70 -0.51 0.88 -7.37
C VAL A 70 -1.02 2.14 -8.07
N VAL A 71 -0.16 2.89 -8.76
CA VAL A 71 -0.55 4.08 -9.54
C VAL A 71 -1.50 3.71 -10.67
N VAL A 72 -1.21 2.64 -11.41
CA VAL A 72 -2.13 2.15 -12.46
C VAL A 72 -3.46 1.70 -11.85
N GLY A 73 -3.40 1.01 -10.71
CA GLY A 73 -4.59 0.56 -9.99
C GLY A 73 -5.53 1.70 -9.61
N ILE A 74 -5.00 2.86 -9.18
CA ILE A 74 -5.82 4.05 -8.86
C ILE A 74 -6.69 4.49 -10.05
N LEU A 75 -6.22 4.28 -11.28
CA LEU A 75 -6.91 4.73 -12.50
C LEU A 75 -7.98 3.73 -12.97
N VAL A 76 -7.87 2.45 -12.61
CA VAL A 76 -8.70 1.39 -13.19
C VAL A 76 -9.44 0.51 -12.17
N ALA A 77 -9.15 0.67 -10.89
CA ALA A 77 -9.70 -0.15 -9.81
C ALA A 77 -10.20 0.71 -8.64
N ALA A 78 -11.03 0.12 -7.80
CA ALA A 78 -11.50 0.77 -6.58
C ALA A 78 -10.38 0.91 -5.55
N PRO A 79 -10.40 1.96 -4.71
CA PRO A 79 -9.40 2.16 -3.66
C PRO A 79 -9.25 0.95 -2.71
N SER A 80 -10.37 0.29 -2.37
CA SER A 80 -10.38 -0.92 -1.56
C SER A 80 -9.60 -2.07 -2.23
N GLN A 81 -9.78 -2.27 -3.55
CA GLN A 81 -9.09 -3.28 -4.32
C GLN A 81 -7.58 -3.02 -4.38
N VAL A 82 -7.20 -1.75 -4.56
CA VAL A 82 -5.79 -1.34 -4.60
C VAL A 82 -5.12 -1.54 -3.25
N VAL A 83 -5.73 -1.05 -2.16
CA VAL A 83 -5.13 -1.16 -0.83
C VAL A 83 -5.05 -2.61 -0.36
N ALA A 84 -6.06 -3.44 -0.67
CA ALA A 84 -6.05 -4.87 -0.35
C ALA A 84 -4.90 -5.59 -1.07
N GLY A 85 -4.83 -5.46 -2.40
CA GLY A 85 -3.79 -6.10 -3.21
C GLY A 85 -2.39 -5.62 -2.85
N MET A 86 -2.21 -4.33 -2.63
CA MET A 86 -0.93 -3.74 -2.26
C MET A 86 -0.48 -4.19 -0.86
N ALA A 87 -1.31 -4.05 0.16
CA ALA A 87 -0.95 -4.40 1.53
C ALA A 87 -0.64 -5.89 1.67
N ALA A 88 -1.47 -6.75 1.06
CA ALA A 88 -1.25 -8.19 1.03
C ALA A 88 0.02 -8.55 0.24
N GLY A 89 0.24 -7.99 -0.94
CA GLY A 89 1.41 -8.24 -1.76
C GLY A 89 2.72 -7.85 -1.06
N VAL A 90 2.75 -6.67 -0.44
CA VAL A 90 3.90 -6.20 0.36
C VAL A 90 4.17 -7.14 1.53
N TYR A 91 3.13 -7.46 2.31
CA TYR A 91 3.27 -8.32 3.49
C TYR A 91 3.75 -9.72 3.13
N LEU A 92 3.14 -10.35 2.12
CA LEU A 92 3.47 -11.71 1.70
C LEU A 92 4.91 -11.80 1.16
N VAL A 93 5.33 -10.87 0.33
CA VAL A 93 6.70 -10.88 -0.19
C VAL A 93 7.73 -10.64 0.91
N ASP A 94 7.48 -9.67 1.79
CA ASP A 94 8.41 -9.39 2.88
C ASP A 94 8.58 -10.58 3.83
N THR A 95 7.48 -11.28 4.15
CA THR A 95 7.51 -12.40 5.10
C THR A 95 7.92 -13.72 4.47
N LEU A 96 7.34 -14.07 3.31
CA LEU A 96 7.53 -15.40 2.71
C LEU A 96 8.74 -15.46 1.79
N TRP A 97 8.94 -14.42 0.97
CA TRP A 97 10.01 -14.42 -0.03
C TRP A 97 11.31 -13.82 0.53
N LEU A 98 11.23 -12.63 1.11
CA LEU A 98 12.39 -11.94 1.68
C LEU A 98 12.72 -12.41 3.10
N ARG A 99 11.89 -13.29 3.67
CA ARG A 99 12.08 -13.90 5.00
C ARG A 99 12.31 -12.87 6.11
N LYS A 100 11.70 -11.71 6.00
CA LYS A 100 11.74 -10.69 7.05
C LYS A 100 10.85 -11.11 8.22
N PRO A 101 11.15 -10.65 9.46
CA PRO A 101 10.25 -10.83 10.58
C PRO A 101 8.84 -10.29 10.27
N MET A 102 7.80 -10.98 10.74
CA MET A 102 6.39 -10.60 10.49
C MET A 102 6.11 -9.13 10.87
N GLY A 103 6.71 -8.66 11.97
CA GLY A 103 6.60 -7.25 12.38
C GLY A 103 7.15 -6.28 11.34
N ALA A 104 8.25 -6.60 10.66
CA ALA A 104 8.80 -5.76 9.59
C ALA A 104 7.88 -5.75 8.36
N GLY A 105 7.27 -6.90 8.01
CA GLY A 105 6.27 -6.99 6.94
C GLY A 105 5.05 -6.12 7.24
N LEU A 106 4.55 -6.14 8.48
CA LEU A 106 3.42 -5.30 8.91
C LEU A 106 3.77 -3.81 8.88
N VAL A 107 4.96 -3.41 9.33
CA VAL A 107 5.43 -2.01 9.26
C VAL A 107 5.47 -1.53 7.81
N ASN A 108 5.98 -2.35 6.89
CA ASN A 108 6.05 -1.99 5.48
C ASN A 108 4.66 -1.91 4.84
N ALA A 109 3.79 -2.88 5.08
CA ALA A 109 2.41 -2.85 4.60
C ALA A 109 1.65 -1.62 5.15
N GLY A 110 1.80 -1.31 6.43
CA GLY A 110 1.20 -0.13 7.05
C GLY A 110 1.71 1.18 6.44
N ARG A 111 3.02 1.31 6.23
CA ARG A 111 3.63 2.48 5.60
C ARG A 111 3.10 2.70 4.18
N GLU A 112 3.04 1.65 3.37
CA GLU A 112 2.52 1.73 1.99
C GLU A 112 1.02 2.09 1.99
N SER A 113 0.25 1.54 2.93
CA SER A 113 -1.17 1.88 3.08
C SER A 113 -1.38 3.36 3.41
N ILE A 114 -0.57 3.92 4.32
CA ILE A 114 -0.60 5.37 4.64
C ILE A 114 -0.28 6.19 3.40
N ALA A 115 0.82 5.85 2.70
CA ALA A 115 1.25 6.57 1.51
C ALA A 115 0.19 6.54 0.41
N PHE A 116 -0.41 5.38 0.17
CA PHE A 116 -1.49 5.21 -0.80
C PHE A 116 -2.72 6.05 -0.42
N MET A 117 -3.21 5.93 0.81
CA MET A 117 -4.42 6.63 1.25
C MET A 117 -4.22 8.15 1.25
N ALA A 118 -3.03 8.63 1.59
CA ALA A 118 -2.69 10.05 1.50
C ALA A 118 -2.68 10.53 0.03
N ALA A 119 -2.02 9.80 -0.86
CA ALA A 119 -1.98 10.12 -2.29
C ALA A 119 -3.37 10.09 -2.92
N PHE A 120 -4.17 9.06 -2.61
CA PHE A 120 -5.54 8.95 -3.08
C PHE A 120 -6.43 10.09 -2.56
N GLY A 121 -6.31 10.44 -1.28
CA GLY A 121 -7.04 11.56 -0.68
C GLY A 121 -6.71 12.90 -1.34
N ILE A 122 -5.44 13.17 -1.61
CA ILE A 122 -4.99 14.37 -2.33
C ILE A 122 -5.55 14.36 -3.76
N PHE A 123 -5.44 13.23 -4.47
CA PHE A 123 -5.97 13.10 -5.82
C PHE A 123 -7.49 13.35 -5.87
N ALA A 124 -8.25 12.73 -4.98
CA ALA A 124 -9.70 12.91 -4.90
C ALA A 124 -10.08 14.36 -4.57
N LEU A 125 -9.33 15.03 -3.69
CA LEU A 125 -9.53 16.45 -3.37
C LEU A 125 -9.29 17.33 -4.59
N VAL A 126 -8.14 17.18 -5.26
CA VAL A 126 -7.80 17.95 -6.47
C VAL A 126 -8.84 17.72 -7.56
N TRP A 127 -9.25 16.47 -7.77
CA TRP A 127 -10.28 16.12 -8.74
C TRP A 127 -11.60 16.85 -8.49
N ARG A 128 -12.07 16.86 -7.24
CA ARG A 128 -13.28 17.58 -6.84
C ARG A 128 -13.15 19.09 -7.05
N LEU A 129 -12.00 19.66 -6.68
CA LEU A 129 -11.76 21.11 -6.82
C LEU A 129 -11.63 21.55 -8.28
N SER A 130 -11.19 20.67 -9.18
CA SER A 130 -11.06 20.98 -10.61
C SER A 130 -12.40 20.99 -11.36
N GLY A 131 -13.51 20.69 -10.70
CA GLY A 131 -14.83 20.67 -11.32
C GLY A 131 -15.01 19.56 -12.36
N SER A 132 -14.12 18.58 -12.40
CA SER A 132 -14.22 17.46 -13.32
C SER A 132 -15.46 16.63 -13.00
N PRO A 133 -16.22 16.13 -14.01
CA PRO A 133 -17.40 15.30 -13.77
C PRO A 133 -16.99 14.06 -12.98
N SER A 134 -17.86 13.63 -12.05
CA SER A 134 -17.67 12.41 -11.29
C SER A 134 -17.39 11.25 -12.26
N THR A 135 -16.18 10.74 -12.21
CA THR A 135 -15.87 9.48 -12.88
C THR A 135 -16.44 8.41 -11.97
N GLY A 136 -17.52 7.74 -12.31
CA GLY A 136 -18.18 6.60 -11.62
C GLY A 136 -17.44 5.87 -10.47
N LEU A 137 -16.65 6.61 -9.71
CA LEU A 137 -15.98 6.22 -8.46
C LEU A 137 -16.84 6.62 -7.24
N ASP A 138 -18.09 7.10 -7.48
CA ASP A 138 -19.08 7.41 -6.46
C ASP A 138 -19.79 6.14 -6.00
#